data_5c3921d0ce12bfa4e6e841da1c81def3
#
_entry.id   5c3921d0ce12bfa4e6e841da1c81def3
#
_cell.length_a   1.000
_cell.length_b   1.000
_cell.length_c   1.000
_cell.angle_alpha   90.00
_cell.angle_beta   90.00
_cell.angle_gamma   90.00
#
_symmetry.space_group_name_H-M   'P 1'
#
loop_
_entity.id
_entity.type
_entity.pdbx_description
1 polymer ?
#
loop_
_entity_poly.entity_id
_entity_poly.type
_entity_poly.pdbx_seq_one_letter_code
_entity_poly.pdbx_strand_id
1 'polypeptide(L)'
;VDYATFCFEEFPEVNYWTTFNEIGPIGDGQYLVGKFPPGIQYDLAKVFQSHHNMMVSHARAVKLYKDKGYKGEIGVVHALPTKYPYDPENPADVRAAELEDIIHNKFILDATYLGHYSDKTMEGVNHILAENGGELDLRDEDFQALEAAKDLNDFLGINYYMSDWMQAFDGETEIIHNGKGEKGSSKYQIKGVGRRIAPDYVPRTDWDWIIYPEGLYDQIMRVKNDYPNYKKIYITENGLGYKDEFVDNTVYDDGRIDYVKKHLEVLSDAIADGANVKGYFMWSLMDVFSWSNGYEKRYGLFYVDFDTQERYPKK
;
A
#
# COMPACT_ATOMS: atom_id res chain seq x y z
N VAL A 1 -19.95 10.32 -1.03
CA VAL A 1 -20.10 11.68 -0.48
C VAL A 1 -21.04 11.66 0.73
N ASP A 2 -22.27 11.13 0.64
CA ASP A 2 -23.29 11.17 1.70
C ASP A 2 -22.81 10.50 3.00
N TYR A 3 -22.18 9.32 2.92
CA TYR A 3 -21.59 8.65 4.07
C TYR A 3 -20.49 9.50 4.75
N ALA A 4 -19.61 10.11 3.95
CA ALA A 4 -18.57 10.99 4.48
C ALA A 4 -19.17 12.22 5.17
N THR A 5 -20.19 12.84 4.56
CA THR A 5 -20.92 13.96 5.16
C THR A 5 -21.51 13.58 6.51
N PHE A 6 -22.20 12.43 6.56
CA PHE A 6 -22.75 11.91 7.80
C PHE A 6 -21.68 11.76 8.89
N CYS A 7 -20.54 11.15 8.57
CA CYS A 7 -19.45 10.97 9.52
C CYS A 7 -18.88 12.30 10.01
N PHE A 8 -18.67 13.27 9.13
CA PHE A 8 -18.13 14.58 9.51
C PHE A 8 -19.07 15.38 10.41
N GLU A 9 -20.38 15.22 10.23
CA GLU A 9 -21.42 15.91 11.01
C GLU A 9 -21.68 15.23 12.36
N GLU A 10 -21.66 13.89 12.41
CA GLU A 10 -21.92 13.12 13.63
C GLU A 10 -20.73 13.06 14.59
N PHE A 11 -19.49 13.23 14.08
CA PHE A 11 -18.28 13.15 14.89
C PHE A 11 -17.42 14.42 14.77
N PRO A 12 -17.95 15.59 15.14
CA PRO A 12 -17.28 16.89 14.95
C PRO A 12 -16.01 17.06 15.82
N GLU A 13 -15.81 16.23 16.82
CA GLU A 13 -14.61 16.18 17.67
C GLU A 13 -13.41 15.50 17.01
N VAL A 14 -13.61 14.74 15.91
CA VAL A 14 -12.53 14.08 15.20
C VAL A 14 -11.75 15.10 14.39
N ASN A 15 -10.45 15.17 14.68
CA ASN A 15 -9.56 16.17 14.07
C ASN A 15 -8.74 15.62 12.89
N TYR A 16 -8.67 14.30 12.71
CA TYR A 16 -7.91 13.65 11.65
C TYR A 16 -8.79 12.63 10.93
N TRP A 17 -9.02 12.87 9.64
CA TRP A 17 -9.85 12.02 8.81
C TRP A 17 -9.05 11.37 7.68
N THR A 18 -9.24 10.09 7.49
CA THR A 18 -8.79 9.39 6.30
C THR A 18 -10.01 8.95 5.48
N THR A 19 -10.01 9.22 4.19
CA THR A 19 -11.14 8.85 3.32
C THR A 19 -11.15 7.37 3.01
N PHE A 20 -9.97 6.81 2.73
CA PHE A 20 -9.73 5.40 2.46
C PHE A 20 -8.47 4.93 3.16
N ASN A 21 -8.45 3.66 3.50
CA ASN A 21 -7.25 2.91 3.83
C ASN A 21 -6.97 1.88 2.72
N GLU A 22 -5.78 1.97 2.09
CA GLU A 22 -5.26 0.97 1.15
C GLU A 22 -6.13 0.72 -0.09
N ILE A 23 -6.34 1.74 -0.91
CA ILE A 23 -7.07 1.64 -2.18
C ILE A 23 -6.49 0.52 -3.08
N GLY A 24 -5.14 0.41 -3.19
CA GLY A 24 -4.46 -0.61 -3.96
C GLY A 24 -4.89 -2.03 -3.56
N PRO A 25 -4.61 -2.47 -2.32
CA PRO A 25 -5.02 -3.79 -1.82
C PRO A 25 -6.52 -4.11 -1.95
N ILE A 26 -7.41 -3.09 -1.88
CA ILE A 26 -8.85 -3.31 -2.10
C ILE A 26 -9.10 -3.74 -3.54
N GLY A 27 -8.64 -2.97 -4.51
CA GLY A 27 -8.83 -3.27 -5.93
C GLY A 27 -8.17 -4.59 -6.34
N ASP A 28 -6.95 -4.82 -5.87
CA ASP A 28 -6.21 -6.06 -6.11
C ASP A 28 -6.94 -7.27 -5.53
N GLY A 29 -7.40 -7.16 -4.30
CA GLY A 29 -8.13 -8.25 -3.63
C GLY A 29 -9.44 -8.59 -4.31
N GLN A 30 -10.11 -7.60 -4.91
CA GLN A 30 -11.39 -7.75 -5.60
C GLN A 30 -11.27 -8.30 -7.02
N TYR A 31 -10.27 -7.82 -7.79
CA TYR A 31 -10.23 -8.01 -9.25
C TYR A 31 -8.93 -8.60 -9.79
N LEU A 32 -7.84 -8.61 -9.04
CA LEU A 32 -6.59 -9.25 -9.45
C LEU A 32 -6.43 -10.62 -8.80
N VAL A 33 -6.49 -10.68 -7.48
CA VAL A 33 -6.29 -11.92 -6.70
C VAL A 33 -7.61 -12.68 -6.48
N GLY A 34 -8.72 -11.96 -6.44
CA GLY A 34 -10.05 -12.55 -6.25
C GLY A 34 -10.34 -13.05 -4.83
N LYS A 35 -9.65 -12.53 -3.81
CA LYS A 35 -9.86 -12.90 -2.41
C LYS A 35 -11.03 -12.16 -1.75
N PHE A 36 -11.31 -10.96 -2.21
CA PHE A 36 -12.40 -10.14 -1.73
C PHE A 36 -13.57 -10.17 -2.70
N PRO A 37 -14.81 -10.04 -2.23
CA PRO A 37 -15.96 -9.92 -3.13
C PRO A 37 -15.76 -8.77 -4.14
N PRO A 38 -16.06 -8.95 -5.42
CA PRO A 38 -16.82 -10.04 -6.04
C PRO A 38 -16.00 -11.30 -6.40
N GLY A 39 -14.71 -11.38 -6.08
CA GLY A 39 -13.90 -12.58 -6.30
C GLY A 39 -13.47 -12.80 -7.75
N ILE A 40 -13.33 -11.73 -8.51
CA ILE A 40 -12.84 -11.77 -9.91
C ILE A 40 -11.33 -11.88 -9.89
N GLN A 41 -10.76 -12.69 -10.79
CA GLN A 41 -9.31 -12.85 -10.92
C GLN A 41 -8.81 -12.30 -12.24
N TYR A 42 -7.62 -11.71 -12.21
CA TYR A 42 -6.82 -11.28 -13.37
C TYR A 42 -7.49 -10.25 -14.29
N ASP A 43 -8.41 -9.45 -13.75
CA ASP A 43 -9.08 -8.37 -14.48
C ASP A 43 -8.43 -7.01 -14.14
N LEU A 44 -7.31 -6.71 -14.81
CA LEU A 44 -6.55 -5.49 -14.58
C LEU A 44 -7.30 -4.21 -14.95
N ALA A 45 -8.21 -4.29 -15.93
CA ALA A 45 -9.06 -3.15 -16.24
C ALA A 45 -9.96 -2.78 -15.06
N LYS A 46 -10.56 -3.77 -14.38
CA LYS A 46 -11.36 -3.52 -13.18
C LYS A 46 -10.51 -3.10 -11.98
N VAL A 47 -9.27 -3.56 -11.87
CA VAL A 47 -8.33 -3.05 -10.85
C VAL A 47 -8.16 -1.54 -11.02
N PHE A 48 -7.73 -1.07 -12.20
CA PHE A 48 -7.53 0.35 -12.46
C PHE A 48 -8.83 1.15 -12.36
N GLN A 49 -9.95 0.63 -12.86
CA GLN A 49 -11.23 1.30 -12.75
C GLN A 49 -11.69 1.44 -11.29
N SER A 50 -11.47 0.42 -10.46
CA SER A 50 -11.75 0.46 -9.03
C SER A 50 -10.90 1.51 -8.33
N HIS A 51 -9.59 1.53 -8.61
CA HIS A 51 -8.67 2.55 -8.08
C HIS A 51 -9.13 3.96 -8.50
N HIS A 52 -9.44 4.17 -9.78
CA HIS A 52 -9.94 5.44 -10.29
C HIS A 52 -11.21 5.90 -9.55
N ASN A 53 -12.21 5.04 -9.45
CA ASN A 53 -13.48 5.36 -8.80
C ASN A 53 -13.31 5.70 -7.31
N MET A 54 -12.42 4.99 -6.61
CA MET A 54 -12.10 5.29 -5.21
C MET A 54 -11.35 6.62 -5.08
N MET A 55 -10.42 6.93 -5.99
CA MET A 55 -9.71 8.22 -6.01
C MET A 55 -10.64 9.39 -6.29
N VAL A 56 -11.58 9.25 -7.22
CA VAL A 56 -12.64 10.25 -7.46
C VAL A 56 -13.52 10.44 -6.24
N SER A 57 -13.87 9.35 -5.56
CA SER A 57 -14.65 9.40 -4.30
C SER A 57 -13.88 10.10 -3.19
N HIS A 58 -12.57 9.82 -3.05
CA HIS A 58 -11.66 10.53 -2.17
C HIS A 58 -11.64 12.04 -2.46
N ALA A 59 -11.40 12.41 -3.71
CA ALA A 59 -11.33 13.81 -4.15
C ALA A 59 -12.61 14.57 -3.81
N ARG A 60 -13.78 13.99 -4.09
CA ARG A 60 -15.09 14.57 -3.77
C ARG A 60 -15.30 14.71 -2.25
N ALA A 61 -14.83 13.76 -1.44
CA ALA A 61 -14.94 13.84 0.02
C ALA A 61 -14.02 14.92 0.60
N VAL A 62 -12.78 15.00 0.14
CA VAL A 62 -11.82 16.05 0.54
C VAL A 62 -12.34 17.43 0.18
N LYS A 63 -12.80 17.60 -1.07
CA LYS A 63 -13.39 18.89 -1.53
C LYS A 63 -14.60 19.30 -0.67
N LEU A 64 -15.51 18.36 -0.40
CA LEU A 64 -16.67 18.61 0.48
C LEU A 64 -16.21 19.05 1.88
N TYR A 65 -15.25 18.34 2.48
CA TYR A 65 -14.73 18.65 3.81
C TYR A 65 -14.23 20.10 3.91
N LYS A 66 -13.46 20.51 2.91
CA LYS A 66 -12.88 21.87 2.83
C LYS A 66 -13.95 22.93 2.54
N ASP A 67 -14.86 22.68 1.60
CA ASP A 67 -15.92 23.64 1.23
C ASP A 67 -16.90 23.91 2.38
N LYS A 68 -17.18 22.90 3.19
CA LYS A 68 -18.05 23.01 4.39
C LYS A 68 -17.33 23.68 5.57
N GLY A 69 -16.01 23.84 5.50
CA GLY A 69 -15.22 24.45 6.55
C GLY A 69 -15.13 23.63 7.83
N TYR A 70 -15.23 22.30 7.72
CA TYR A 70 -15.00 21.40 8.86
C TYR A 70 -13.61 21.60 9.43
N LYS A 71 -13.49 21.51 10.77
CA LYS A 71 -12.21 21.69 11.46
C LYS A 71 -11.40 20.41 11.44
N GLY A 72 -10.07 20.55 11.37
CA GLY A 72 -9.14 19.45 11.39
C GLY A 72 -8.52 19.16 10.02
N GLU A 73 -8.00 17.99 9.86
CA GLU A 73 -7.19 17.56 8.70
C GLU A 73 -7.82 16.36 8.02
N ILE A 74 -7.69 16.30 6.71
CA ILE A 74 -8.18 15.19 5.90
C ILE A 74 -7.13 14.76 4.89
N GLY A 75 -6.99 13.44 4.73
CA GLY A 75 -6.05 12.84 3.79
C GLY A 75 -6.50 11.45 3.34
N VAL A 76 -5.59 10.71 2.74
CA VAL A 76 -5.78 9.33 2.30
C VAL A 76 -4.62 8.47 2.78
N VAL A 77 -4.85 7.18 2.97
CA VAL A 77 -3.83 6.20 3.31
C VAL A 77 -3.62 5.25 2.14
N HIS A 78 -2.38 5.15 1.67
CA HIS A 78 -1.98 4.23 0.60
C HIS A 78 -0.99 3.18 1.10
N ALA A 79 -1.18 1.93 0.71
CA ALA A 79 -0.12 0.92 0.77
C ALA A 79 0.83 1.15 -0.41
N LEU A 80 2.08 1.45 -0.12
CA LEU A 80 3.07 1.85 -1.14
C LEU A 80 4.34 0.97 -1.06
N PRO A 81 4.28 -0.30 -1.49
CA PRO A 81 5.46 -1.13 -1.58
C PRO A 81 6.38 -0.65 -2.71
N THR A 82 7.64 -0.40 -2.40
CA THR A 82 8.62 0.07 -3.39
C THR A 82 8.97 -1.06 -4.38
N LYS A 83 9.10 -0.72 -5.65
CA LYS A 83 9.35 -1.66 -6.73
C LYS A 83 10.75 -1.46 -7.29
N TYR A 84 11.54 -2.53 -7.29
CA TYR A 84 12.91 -2.55 -7.81
C TYR A 84 13.05 -3.49 -9.00
N PRO A 85 13.89 -3.17 -10.00
CA PRO A 85 14.27 -4.14 -11.00
C PRO A 85 15.13 -5.24 -10.37
N TYR A 86 14.93 -6.50 -10.79
CA TYR A 86 15.78 -7.61 -10.32
C TYR A 86 17.23 -7.42 -10.75
N ASP A 87 17.42 -7.06 -12.01
CA ASP A 87 18.71 -6.61 -12.55
C ASP A 87 18.55 -5.16 -13.06
N PRO A 88 19.14 -4.16 -12.38
CA PRO A 88 19.04 -2.76 -12.79
C PRO A 88 19.73 -2.45 -14.12
N GLU A 89 20.64 -3.32 -14.60
CA GLU A 89 21.30 -3.18 -15.89
C GLU A 89 20.48 -3.81 -17.04
N ASN A 90 19.45 -4.58 -16.72
CA ASN A 90 18.55 -5.17 -17.70
C ASN A 90 17.34 -4.24 -17.94
N PRO A 91 17.22 -3.61 -19.13
CA PRO A 91 16.10 -2.71 -19.43
C PRO A 91 14.71 -3.37 -19.32
N ALA A 92 14.62 -4.68 -19.53
CA ALA A 92 13.37 -5.41 -19.42
C ALA A 92 12.92 -5.57 -17.95
N ASP A 93 13.87 -5.76 -17.01
CA ASP A 93 13.58 -5.82 -15.58
C ASP A 93 13.23 -4.43 -15.05
N VAL A 94 13.90 -3.38 -15.53
CA VAL A 94 13.57 -1.98 -15.22
C VAL A 94 12.14 -1.68 -15.67
N ARG A 95 11.77 -2.08 -16.90
CA ARG A 95 10.40 -1.90 -17.39
C ARG A 95 9.37 -2.68 -16.57
N ALA A 96 9.69 -3.90 -16.16
CA ALA A 96 8.82 -4.71 -15.31
C ALA A 96 8.55 -4.02 -13.95
N ALA A 97 9.58 -3.45 -13.33
CA ALA A 97 9.43 -2.69 -12.08
C ALA A 97 8.60 -1.42 -12.27
N GLU A 98 8.78 -0.68 -13.36
CA GLU A 98 7.97 0.50 -13.69
C GLU A 98 6.48 0.17 -13.90
N LEU A 99 6.17 -0.91 -14.60
CA LEU A 99 4.79 -1.32 -14.86
C LEU A 99 4.11 -1.79 -13.57
N GLU A 100 4.81 -2.56 -12.74
CA GLU A 100 4.32 -2.99 -11.43
C GLU A 100 4.10 -1.80 -10.48
N ASP A 101 4.99 -0.81 -10.55
CA ASP A 101 4.85 0.44 -9.81
C ASP A 101 3.62 1.26 -10.24
N ILE A 102 3.31 1.26 -11.53
CA ILE A 102 2.09 1.91 -12.04
C ILE A 102 0.84 1.26 -11.46
N ILE A 103 0.79 -0.06 -11.38
CA ILE A 103 -0.37 -0.78 -10.82
C ILE A 103 -0.61 -0.40 -9.36
N HIS A 104 0.45 -0.38 -8.54
CA HIS A 104 0.30 -0.31 -7.08
C HIS A 104 0.53 1.07 -6.48
N ASN A 105 1.33 1.92 -7.13
CA ASN A 105 1.76 3.18 -6.53
C ASN A 105 1.43 4.40 -7.42
N LYS A 106 1.98 4.43 -8.62
CA LYS A 106 2.00 5.65 -9.42
C LYS A 106 0.61 6.10 -9.86
N PHE A 107 -0.26 5.17 -10.24
CA PHE A 107 -1.63 5.48 -10.67
C PHE A 107 -2.43 6.21 -9.57
N ILE A 108 -2.37 5.72 -8.34
CA ILE A 108 -3.08 6.35 -7.21
C ILE A 108 -2.39 7.63 -6.72
N LEU A 109 -1.05 7.72 -6.77
CA LEU A 109 -0.33 8.92 -6.40
C LEU A 109 -0.53 10.07 -7.40
N ASP A 110 -0.54 9.78 -8.71
CA ASP A 110 -0.85 10.77 -9.74
C ASP A 110 -2.27 11.34 -9.53
N ALA A 111 -3.27 10.49 -9.30
CA ALA A 111 -4.63 10.93 -8.99
C ALA A 111 -4.69 11.79 -7.71
N THR A 112 -3.89 11.45 -6.68
CA THR A 112 -3.88 12.17 -5.40
C THR A 112 -3.29 13.58 -5.53
N TYR A 113 -2.19 13.73 -6.29
CA TYR A 113 -1.37 14.94 -6.26
C TYR A 113 -1.26 15.68 -7.58
N LEU A 114 -1.43 15.02 -8.72
CA LEU A 114 -1.46 15.71 -10.02
C LEU A 114 -2.88 16.09 -10.44
N GLY A 115 -3.91 15.39 -9.92
CA GLY A 115 -5.30 15.56 -10.34
C GLY A 115 -5.60 14.94 -11.71
N HIS A 116 -4.64 14.23 -12.27
CA HIS A 116 -4.73 13.49 -13.54
C HIS A 116 -3.67 12.38 -13.55
N TYR A 117 -3.70 11.53 -14.55
CA TYR A 117 -2.66 10.53 -14.79
C TYR A 117 -1.61 11.11 -15.74
N SER A 118 -0.34 11.04 -15.38
CA SER A 118 0.76 11.47 -16.27
C SER A 118 0.82 10.62 -17.55
N ASP A 119 1.41 11.16 -18.62
CA ASP A 119 1.57 10.45 -19.89
C ASP A 119 2.29 9.12 -19.69
N LYS A 120 3.33 9.08 -18.84
CA LYS A 120 4.06 7.84 -18.51
C LYS A 120 3.15 6.82 -17.80
N THR A 121 2.28 7.26 -16.92
CA THR A 121 1.32 6.39 -16.24
C THR A 121 0.33 5.80 -17.25
N MET A 122 -0.26 6.63 -18.11
CA MET A 122 -1.23 6.16 -19.10
C MET A 122 -0.60 5.29 -20.19
N GLU A 123 0.63 5.56 -20.59
CA GLU A 123 1.38 4.66 -21.49
C GLU A 123 1.50 3.25 -20.87
N GLY A 124 1.89 3.17 -19.60
CA GLY A 124 1.99 1.88 -18.89
C GLY A 124 0.65 1.19 -18.70
N VAL A 125 -0.40 1.93 -18.32
CA VAL A 125 -1.77 1.40 -18.23
C VAL A 125 -2.23 0.84 -19.57
N ASN A 126 -2.06 1.59 -20.66
CA ASN A 126 -2.44 1.16 -22.00
C ASN A 126 -1.67 -0.10 -22.43
N HIS A 127 -0.37 -0.19 -22.12
CA HIS A 127 0.42 -1.39 -22.38
C HIS A 127 -0.14 -2.60 -21.60
N ILE A 128 -0.41 -2.45 -20.32
CA ILE A 128 -0.96 -3.52 -19.48
C ILE A 128 -2.32 -3.99 -20.00
N LEU A 129 -3.20 -3.06 -20.39
CA LEU A 129 -4.52 -3.39 -20.91
C LEU A 129 -4.45 -4.01 -22.33
N ALA A 130 -3.49 -3.62 -23.15
CA ALA A 130 -3.28 -4.25 -24.45
C ALA A 130 -2.91 -5.74 -24.31
N GLU A 131 -2.15 -6.10 -23.27
CA GLU A 131 -1.73 -7.49 -22.99
C GLU A 131 -2.81 -8.33 -22.28
N ASN A 132 -3.66 -7.69 -21.46
CA ASN A 132 -4.62 -8.37 -20.58
C ASN A 132 -6.09 -8.14 -20.96
N GLY A 133 -6.36 -7.19 -21.85
CA GLY A 133 -7.71 -6.81 -22.28
C GLY A 133 -8.40 -5.83 -21.34
N GLY A 134 -9.55 -5.36 -21.81
CA GLY A 134 -10.41 -4.41 -21.09
C GLY A 134 -10.15 -2.96 -21.45
N GLU A 135 -11.05 -2.10 -20.98
CA GLU A 135 -11.03 -0.66 -21.21
C GLU A 135 -11.40 0.07 -19.92
N LEU A 136 -10.99 1.34 -19.80
CA LEU A 136 -11.33 2.21 -18.68
C LEU A 136 -12.39 3.24 -19.10
N ASP A 137 -13.36 3.47 -18.23
CA ASP A 137 -14.31 4.58 -18.31
C ASP A 137 -13.77 5.75 -17.46
N LEU A 138 -13.00 6.62 -18.09
CA LEU A 138 -12.42 7.83 -17.49
C LEU A 138 -13.13 9.05 -18.02
N ARG A 139 -13.95 9.70 -17.19
CA ARG A 139 -14.82 10.80 -17.61
C ARG A 139 -14.22 12.16 -17.26
N ASP A 140 -14.52 13.17 -18.08
CA ASP A 140 -14.04 14.55 -17.85
C ASP A 140 -14.44 15.07 -16.46
N GLU A 141 -15.63 14.74 -15.97
CA GLU A 141 -16.12 15.12 -14.65
C GLU A 141 -15.31 14.50 -13.49
N ASP A 142 -14.72 13.33 -13.71
CA ASP A 142 -13.87 12.67 -12.74
C ASP A 142 -12.53 13.40 -12.63
N PHE A 143 -11.94 13.78 -13.75
CA PHE A 143 -10.73 14.60 -13.77
C PHE A 143 -10.94 16.00 -13.17
N GLN A 144 -12.11 16.62 -13.38
CA GLN A 144 -12.45 17.87 -12.74
C GLN A 144 -12.49 17.70 -11.20
N ALA A 145 -13.00 16.58 -10.70
CA ALA A 145 -13.03 16.31 -9.26
C ALA A 145 -11.62 16.07 -8.69
N LEU A 146 -10.78 15.29 -9.39
CA LEU A 146 -9.38 15.06 -9.00
C LEU A 146 -8.58 16.35 -8.99
N GLU A 147 -8.65 17.16 -10.05
CA GLU A 147 -7.96 18.45 -10.16
C GLU A 147 -8.38 19.42 -9.05
N ALA A 148 -9.65 19.46 -8.71
CA ALA A 148 -10.17 20.33 -7.65
C ALA A 148 -9.68 19.95 -6.24
N ALA A 149 -9.17 18.73 -6.05
CA ALA A 149 -8.78 18.21 -4.74
C ALA A 149 -7.26 18.02 -4.56
N LYS A 150 -6.46 18.03 -5.62
CA LYS A 150 -5.03 17.68 -5.61
C LYS A 150 -4.19 18.45 -4.57
N ASP A 151 -4.54 19.71 -4.28
CA ASP A 151 -3.83 20.56 -3.33
C ASP A 151 -4.52 20.65 -1.96
N LEU A 152 -5.64 19.94 -1.79
CA LEU A 152 -6.47 20.04 -0.58
C LEU A 152 -6.15 18.99 0.47
N ASN A 153 -5.39 17.94 0.12
CA ASN A 153 -4.94 16.94 1.08
C ASN A 153 -4.05 17.57 2.15
N ASP A 154 -4.37 17.34 3.42
CA ASP A 154 -3.54 17.84 4.53
C ASP A 154 -2.39 16.89 4.85
N PHE A 155 -2.54 15.60 4.57
CA PHE A 155 -1.52 14.58 4.76
C PHE A 155 -1.70 13.39 3.81
N LEU A 156 -0.61 12.65 3.65
CA LEU A 156 -0.59 11.30 3.10
C LEU A 156 -0.26 10.31 4.22
N GLY A 157 -1.09 9.31 4.40
CA GLY A 157 -0.72 8.13 5.17
C GLY A 157 -0.02 7.11 4.26
N ILE A 158 1.08 6.56 4.72
CA ILE A 158 1.80 5.48 4.04
C ILE A 158 1.78 4.25 4.92
N ASN A 159 1.20 3.16 4.40
CA ASN A 159 1.37 1.82 4.94
C ASN A 159 2.51 1.16 4.18
N TYR A 160 3.56 0.77 4.91
CA TYR A 160 4.73 0.14 4.31
C TYR A 160 5.14 -1.09 5.11
N TYR A 161 5.26 -2.24 4.43
CA TYR A 161 5.65 -3.50 5.05
C TYR A 161 6.80 -4.18 4.32
N MET A 162 6.91 -3.99 3.01
CA MET A 162 7.82 -4.71 2.14
C MET A 162 8.13 -3.95 0.87
N SER A 163 9.18 -4.37 0.19
CA SER A 163 9.48 -4.01 -1.20
C SER A 163 9.37 -5.23 -2.10
N ASP A 164 9.25 -5.01 -3.40
CA ASP A 164 9.23 -6.07 -4.41
C ASP A 164 10.36 -5.88 -5.42
N TRP A 165 10.95 -6.98 -5.86
CA TRP A 165 11.82 -7.03 -7.01
C TRP A 165 11.10 -7.65 -8.19
N MET A 166 11.18 -6.99 -9.34
CA MET A 166 10.51 -7.39 -10.56
C MET A 166 11.49 -7.83 -11.61
N GLN A 167 11.24 -8.99 -12.20
CA GLN A 167 11.97 -9.54 -13.32
C GLN A 167 11.05 -9.61 -14.53
N ALA A 168 11.59 -9.35 -15.72
CA ALA A 168 10.88 -9.55 -16.98
C ALA A 168 10.36 -10.99 -17.09
N PHE A 169 9.17 -11.14 -17.61
CA PHE A 169 8.51 -12.43 -17.71
C PHE A 169 7.62 -12.47 -18.96
N ASP A 170 7.79 -13.55 -19.74
CA ASP A 170 6.98 -13.83 -20.93
C ASP A 170 6.15 -15.09 -20.67
N GLY A 171 4.94 -14.90 -20.16
CA GLY A 171 4.00 -15.98 -19.84
C GLY A 171 2.69 -15.46 -19.28
N GLU A 172 1.80 -16.38 -18.98
CA GLU A 172 0.45 -16.07 -18.51
C GLU A 172 0.44 -15.62 -17.03
N THR A 173 -0.58 -14.84 -16.68
CA THR A 173 -0.79 -14.37 -15.31
C THR A 173 -1.08 -15.53 -14.37
N GLU A 174 -0.35 -15.58 -13.25
CA GLU A 174 -0.57 -16.54 -12.20
C GLU A 174 -0.21 -15.95 -10.84
N ILE A 175 -1.15 -15.95 -9.91
CA ILE A 175 -0.95 -15.45 -8.55
C ILE A 175 -1.34 -16.51 -7.55
N ILE A 176 -0.38 -16.93 -6.73
CA ILE A 176 -0.57 -17.86 -5.61
C ILE A 176 -0.24 -17.12 -4.33
N HIS A 177 -1.23 -16.98 -3.47
CA HIS A 177 -1.06 -16.33 -2.19
C HIS A 177 -0.63 -17.34 -1.11
N ASN A 178 0.49 -17.04 -0.45
CA ASN A 178 0.95 -17.80 0.71
C ASN A 178 0.11 -17.46 1.95
N GLY A 179 -1.03 -18.13 2.13
CA GLY A 179 -1.95 -17.91 3.26
C GLY A 179 -1.46 -18.49 4.58
N LYS A 180 -0.65 -19.58 4.53
CA LYS A 180 -0.25 -20.37 5.71
C LYS A 180 1.17 -20.10 6.20
N GLY A 181 1.92 -19.23 5.54
CA GLY A 181 3.31 -18.94 5.89
C GLY A 181 4.26 -20.11 5.57
N GLU A 182 4.11 -20.73 4.41
CA GLU A 182 5.03 -21.71 3.86
C GLU A 182 6.01 -20.96 2.93
N LYS A 183 7.19 -20.62 3.45
CA LYS A 183 8.18 -19.83 2.76
C LYS A 183 8.54 -20.42 1.37
N GLY A 184 8.44 -19.57 0.33
CA GLY A 184 8.68 -19.99 -1.06
C GLY A 184 7.42 -20.50 -1.77
N SER A 185 6.24 -20.50 -1.14
CA SER A 185 4.98 -20.97 -1.76
C SER A 185 4.21 -19.88 -2.49
N SER A 186 4.55 -18.61 -2.29
CA SER A 186 3.91 -17.52 -3.04
C SER A 186 4.41 -17.45 -4.48
N LYS A 187 3.52 -17.08 -5.39
CA LYS A 187 3.84 -16.78 -6.77
C LYS A 187 3.11 -15.52 -7.20
N TYR A 188 3.79 -14.65 -7.89
CA TYR A 188 3.21 -13.46 -8.45
C TYR A 188 3.85 -13.16 -9.80
N GLN A 189 3.06 -13.29 -10.84
CA GLN A 189 3.44 -12.96 -12.21
C GLN A 189 2.23 -12.46 -12.97
N ILE A 190 2.42 -11.41 -13.76
CA ILE A 190 1.39 -10.78 -14.58
C ILE A 190 1.89 -10.70 -16.02
N LYS A 191 1.07 -11.19 -16.95
CA LYS A 191 1.32 -11.10 -18.39
C LYS A 191 1.54 -9.65 -18.82
N GLY A 192 2.59 -9.41 -19.60
CA GLY A 192 2.94 -8.06 -20.08
C GLY A 192 3.50 -7.11 -19.01
N VAL A 193 3.65 -7.56 -17.75
CA VAL A 193 4.24 -6.76 -16.66
C VAL A 193 5.55 -7.36 -16.20
N GLY A 194 5.52 -8.54 -15.60
CA GLY A 194 6.69 -9.18 -15.02
C GLY A 194 6.33 -10.17 -13.92
N ARG A 195 7.36 -10.66 -13.22
CA ARG A 195 7.19 -11.52 -12.06
C ARG A 195 7.96 -11.00 -10.86
N ARG A 196 7.43 -11.22 -9.66
CA ARG A 196 8.15 -10.96 -8.41
C ARG A 196 9.17 -12.06 -8.17
N ILE A 197 10.37 -11.66 -7.80
CA ILE A 197 11.45 -12.56 -7.44
C ILE A 197 12.22 -11.96 -6.26
N ALA A 198 12.37 -12.72 -5.18
CA ALA A 198 13.17 -12.26 -4.04
C ALA A 198 14.67 -12.49 -4.33
N PRO A 199 15.51 -11.45 -4.32
CA PRO A 199 16.96 -11.65 -4.39
C PRO A 199 17.45 -12.48 -3.19
N ASP A 200 18.46 -13.31 -3.41
CA ASP A 200 19.01 -14.21 -2.37
C ASP A 200 19.62 -13.46 -1.18
N TYR A 201 20.06 -12.21 -1.39
CA TYR A 201 20.73 -11.39 -0.37
C TYR A 201 19.78 -10.62 0.54
N VAL A 202 18.47 -10.61 0.26
CA VAL A 202 17.47 -9.94 1.11
C VAL A 202 16.68 -10.95 1.93
N PRO A 203 16.49 -10.69 3.23
CA PRO A 203 15.68 -11.56 4.08
C PRO A 203 14.20 -11.43 3.70
N ARG A 204 13.44 -12.49 3.95
CA ARG A 204 12.00 -12.53 3.77
C ARG A 204 11.33 -13.31 4.90
N THR A 205 10.10 -12.95 5.15
CA THR A 205 9.24 -13.61 6.14
C THR A 205 8.80 -15.00 5.67
N ASP A 206 8.14 -15.77 6.55
CA ASP A 206 7.48 -17.03 6.18
C ASP A 206 6.37 -16.85 5.12
N TRP A 207 5.83 -15.65 5.00
CA TRP A 207 4.82 -15.27 3.99
C TRP A 207 5.45 -14.67 2.70
N ASP A 208 6.76 -14.86 2.51
CA ASP A 208 7.52 -14.36 1.36
C ASP A 208 7.59 -12.83 1.23
N TRP A 209 7.24 -12.09 2.28
CA TRP A 209 7.39 -10.64 2.28
C TRP A 209 8.86 -10.28 2.46
N ILE A 210 9.38 -9.49 1.53
CA ILE A 210 10.78 -9.09 1.51
C ILE A 210 11.00 -7.97 2.53
N ILE A 211 11.95 -8.19 3.44
CA ILE A 211 12.32 -7.20 4.46
C ILE A 211 13.40 -6.30 3.88
N TYR A 212 13.02 -5.06 3.55
CA TYR A 212 13.94 -4.08 2.96
C TYR A 212 13.61 -2.67 3.46
N PRO A 213 14.21 -2.23 4.57
CA PRO A 213 13.93 -0.93 5.18
C PRO A 213 14.19 0.26 4.26
N GLU A 214 15.22 0.19 3.43
CA GLU A 214 15.61 1.24 2.47
C GLU A 214 14.46 1.59 1.52
N GLY A 215 13.57 0.65 1.23
CA GLY A 215 12.39 0.90 0.42
C GLY A 215 11.40 1.88 1.05
N LEU A 216 11.34 1.97 2.38
CA LEU A 216 10.55 3.01 3.06
C LEU A 216 11.15 4.39 2.82
N TYR A 217 12.48 4.52 2.93
CA TYR A 217 13.18 5.77 2.62
C TYR A 217 12.92 6.19 1.17
N ASP A 218 13.14 5.29 0.22
CA ASP A 218 12.97 5.57 -1.21
C ASP A 218 11.54 6.01 -1.53
N GLN A 219 10.53 5.38 -0.92
CA GLN A 219 9.14 5.73 -1.14
C GLN A 219 8.77 7.10 -0.55
N ILE A 220 9.30 7.45 0.63
CA ILE A 220 9.12 8.78 1.24
C ILE A 220 9.78 9.84 0.38
N MET A 221 11.03 9.61 -0.04
CA MET A 221 11.78 10.56 -0.87
C MET A 221 11.16 10.72 -2.27
N ARG A 222 10.59 9.66 -2.81
CA ARG A 222 9.81 9.72 -4.05
C ARG A 222 8.60 10.65 -3.91
N VAL A 223 7.79 10.49 -2.86
CA VAL A 223 6.65 11.39 -2.62
C VAL A 223 7.13 12.85 -2.53
N LYS A 224 8.21 13.09 -1.80
CA LYS A 224 8.78 14.42 -1.67
C LYS A 224 9.23 15.02 -3.00
N ASN A 225 9.86 14.22 -3.87
CA ASN A 225 10.50 14.71 -5.09
C ASN A 225 9.51 14.79 -6.26
N ASP A 226 8.64 13.80 -6.42
CA ASP A 226 7.74 13.68 -7.57
C ASP A 226 6.41 14.44 -7.37
N TYR A 227 6.02 14.65 -6.10
CA TYR A 227 4.75 15.27 -5.72
C TYR A 227 4.96 16.44 -4.74
N PRO A 228 5.59 17.55 -5.18
CA PRO A 228 6.05 18.63 -4.30
C PRO A 228 4.92 19.40 -3.58
N ASN A 229 3.67 19.19 -3.99
CA ASN A 229 2.47 19.71 -3.32
C ASN A 229 2.00 18.86 -2.14
N TYR A 230 2.68 17.75 -1.79
CA TYR A 230 2.40 17.06 -0.54
C TYR A 230 2.70 17.98 0.64
N LYS A 231 1.88 17.93 1.70
CA LYS A 231 2.07 18.79 2.87
C LYS A 231 2.82 18.09 3.99
N LYS A 232 2.42 16.88 4.34
CA LYS A 232 3.06 16.02 5.34
C LYS A 232 2.73 14.55 5.12
N ILE A 233 3.56 13.70 5.70
CA ILE A 233 3.43 12.25 5.67
C ILE A 233 3.24 11.73 7.11
N TYR A 234 2.37 10.74 7.28
CA TYR A 234 2.33 9.85 8.42
C TYR A 234 2.65 8.44 7.93
N ILE A 235 3.54 7.73 8.60
CA ILE A 235 3.64 6.29 8.44
C ILE A 235 2.50 5.70 9.27
N THR A 236 1.41 5.38 8.60
CA THR A 236 0.15 4.97 9.23
C THR A 236 0.14 3.50 9.61
N GLU A 237 0.95 2.69 8.91
CA GLU A 237 1.22 1.32 9.29
C GLU A 237 2.64 0.91 8.88
N ASN A 238 3.34 0.26 9.80
CA ASN A 238 4.57 -0.48 9.55
C ASN A 238 4.68 -1.58 10.59
N GLY A 239 5.10 -2.78 10.21
CA GLY A 239 5.18 -3.91 11.12
C GLY A 239 5.60 -5.20 10.43
N LEU A 240 5.82 -6.22 11.22
CA LEU A 240 6.27 -7.52 10.76
C LEU A 240 5.36 -8.63 11.25
N GLY A 241 4.79 -9.38 10.32
CA GLY A 241 4.03 -10.60 10.63
C GLY A 241 4.95 -11.79 10.78
N TYR A 242 4.85 -12.46 11.93
CA TYR A 242 5.67 -13.61 12.30
C TYR A 242 4.83 -14.82 12.73
N LYS A 243 5.43 -16.01 12.67
CA LYS A 243 4.98 -17.19 13.42
C LYS A 243 5.62 -17.12 14.81
N ASP A 244 4.87 -16.61 15.75
CA ASP A 244 5.40 -16.45 17.11
C ASP A 244 5.45 -17.80 17.84
N GLU A 245 6.56 -18.05 18.55
CA GLU A 245 6.68 -19.16 19.48
C GLU A 245 6.39 -18.65 20.89
N PHE A 246 5.28 -19.11 21.46
CA PHE A 246 4.88 -18.73 22.82
C PHE A 246 5.50 -19.66 23.84
N VAL A 247 6.48 -19.17 24.60
CA VAL A 247 7.23 -19.94 25.61
C VAL A 247 7.34 -19.09 26.88
N ASP A 248 7.23 -19.71 28.05
CA ASP A 248 7.37 -19.04 29.35
C ASP A 248 6.46 -17.81 29.52
N ASN A 249 5.24 -17.88 29.01
CA ASN A 249 4.24 -16.81 29.02
C ASN A 249 4.70 -15.54 28.26
N THR A 250 5.53 -15.68 27.24
CA THR A 250 5.98 -14.57 26.38
C THR A 250 6.37 -15.07 24.99
N VAL A 251 6.69 -14.12 24.11
CA VAL A 251 7.38 -14.33 22.83
C VAL A 251 8.67 -13.53 22.87
N TYR A 252 9.80 -14.15 22.50
CA TYR A 252 11.07 -13.44 22.32
C TYR A 252 11.08 -12.86 20.90
N ASP A 253 10.99 -11.52 20.80
CA ASP A 253 10.55 -10.83 19.59
C ASP A 253 11.69 -10.12 18.83
N ASP A 254 12.91 -10.66 18.93
CA ASP A 254 14.14 -10.08 18.33
C ASP A 254 13.98 -9.73 16.85
N GLY A 255 13.26 -10.54 16.08
CA GLY A 255 13.05 -10.31 14.64
C GLY A 255 12.18 -9.07 14.38
N ARG A 256 11.11 -8.87 15.16
CA ARG A 256 10.24 -7.70 15.02
C ARG A 256 10.92 -6.45 15.54
N ILE A 257 11.70 -6.56 16.61
CA ILE A 257 12.53 -5.47 17.16
C ILE A 257 13.54 -5.00 16.11
N ASP A 258 14.30 -5.92 15.49
CA ASP A 258 15.28 -5.59 14.45
C ASP A 258 14.62 -4.93 13.23
N TYR A 259 13.46 -5.45 12.79
CA TYR A 259 12.67 -4.88 11.70
C TYR A 259 12.28 -3.43 11.99
N VAL A 260 11.63 -3.19 13.15
CA VAL A 260 11.16 -1.85 13.53
C VAL A 260 12.33 -0.88 13.68
N LYS A 261 13.42 -1.32 14.34
CA LYS A 261 14.62 -0.49 14.51
C LYS A 261 15.16 -0.02 13.17
N LYS A 262 15.37 -0.92 12.21
CA LYS A 262 15.92 -0.57 10.89
C LYS A 262 14.99 0.36 10.10
N HIS A 263 13.66 0.17 10.20
CA HIS A 263 12.71 1.07 9.55
C HIS A 263 12.68 2.46 10.19
N LEU A 264 12.84 2.57 11.50
CA LEU A 264 12.97 3.86 12.19
C LEU A 264 14.29 4.57 11.88
N GLU A 265 15.38 3.84 11.66
CA GLU A 265 16.66 4.39 11.23
C GLU A 265 16.53 5.06 9.85
N VAL A 266 16.01 4.37 8.84
CA VAL A 266 15.84 4.94 7.50
C VAL A 266 14.75 6.03 7.46
N LEU A 267 13.75 5.97 8.33
CA LEU A 267 12.77 7.03 8.51
C LEU A 267 13.44 8.31 9.05
N SER A 268 14.35 8.17 10.01
CA SER A 268 15.15 9.27 10.55
C SER A 268 16.01 9.92 9.45
N ASP A 269 16.61 9.11 8.59
CA ASP A 269 17.40 9.59 7.45
C ASP A 269 16.54 10.36 6.46
N ALA A 270 15.35 9.87 6.10
CA ALA A 270 14.42 10.59 5.23
C ALA A 270 13.99 11.96 5.82
N ILE A 271 13.79 12.04 7.14
CA ILE A 271 13.49 13.30 7.83
C ILE A 271 14.70 14.23 7.79
N ALA A 272 15.90 13.72 8.01
CA ALA A 272 17.15 14.51 7.91
C ALA A 272 17.36 15.07 6.50
N ASP A 273 16.96 14.31 5.47
CA ASP A 273 16.99 14.72 4.07
C ASP A 273 15.78 15.60 3.67
N GLY A 274 15.02 16.07 4.65
CA GLY A 274 14.01 17.11 4.51
C GLY A 274 12.61 16.60 4.14
N ALA A 275 12.29 15.33 4.34
CA ALA A 275 10.93 14.85 4.23
C ALA A 275 10.08 15.30 5.45
N ASN A 276 8.87 15.79 5.18
CA ASN A 276 7.98 16.28 6.24
C ASN A 276 7.13 15.14 6.85
N VAL A 277 7.77 14.21 7.55
CA VAL A 277 7.09 13.14 8.27
C VAL A 277 6.73 13.58 9.68
N LYS A 278 5.49 13.33 10.12
CA LYS A 278 4.92 13.83 11.39
C LYS A 278 4.53 12.74 12.37
N GLY A 279 4.50 11.50 11.98
CA GLY A 279 4.16 10.42 12.89
C GLY A 279 4.44 9.05 12.29
N TYR A 280 4.54 8.08 13.19
CA TYR A 280 4.76 6.68 12.88
C TYR A 280 3.84 5.83 13.77
N PHE A 281 3.10 4.92 13.15
CA PHE A 281 2.18 4.02 13.81
C PHE A 281 2.57 2.58 13.47
N MET A 282 2.84 1.81 14.51
CA MET A 282 3.17 0.41 14.34
C MET A 282 1.90 -0.43 14.18
N TRP A 283 1.90 -1.30 13.21
CA TRP A 283 0.91 -2.35 13.07
C TRP A 283 1.45 -3.64 13.70
N SER A 284 0.95 -4.09 14.89
CA SER A 284 -0.18 -3.56 15.63
C SER A 284 0.07 -3.66 17.14
N LEU A 285 -0.77 -3.02 17.95
CA LEU A 285 -0.65 -3.11 19.42
C LEU A 285 -0.78 -4.55 19.92
N MET A 286 -1.74 -5.31 19.40
CA MET A 286 -1.98 -6.70 19.76
C MET A 286 -2.21 -7.55 18.52
N ASP A 287 -2.06 -8.87 18.64
CA ASP A 287 -2.39 -9.79 17.56
C ASP A 287 -3.87 -9.68 17.20
N VAL A 288 -4.15 -9.61 15.90
CA VAL A 288 -5.49 -9.47 15.34
C VAL A 288 -5.74 -10.47 14.23
N PHE A 289 -6.99 -10.63 13.83
CA PHE A 289 -7.37 -11.39 12.66
C PHE A 289 -6.87 -10.68 11.38
N SER A 290 -6.09 -11.40 10.57
CA SER A 290 -5.66 -10.92 9.25
C SER A 290 -6.64 -11.38 8.17
N TRP A 291 -7.11 -10.46 7.31
CA TRP A 291 -8.02 -10.77 6.21
C TRP A 291 -7.53 -11.91 5.30
N SER A 292 -6.22 -11.98 5.08
CA SER A 292 -5.60 -12.93 4.16
C SER A 292 -5.01 -14.17 4.84
N ASN A 293 -4.67 -14.08 6.12
CA ASN A 293 -3.90 -15.12 6.84
C ASN A 293 -4.62 -15.66 8.09
N GLY A 294 -5.81 -15.13 8.42
CA GLY A 294 -6.54 -15.54 9.62
C GLY A 294 -5.77 -15.18 10.89
N TYR A 295 -5.63 -16.14 11.81
CA TYR A 295 -4.92 -15.97 13.08
C TYR A 295 -3.45 -16.45 13.04
N GLU A 296 -2.99 -16.98 11.92
CA GLU A 296 -1.65 -17.57 11.79
C GLU A 296 -0.53 -16.53 11.78
N LYS A 297 -0.77 -15.38 11.15
CA LYS A 297 0.21 -14.31 11.00
C LYS A 297 0.02 -13.25 12.07
N ARG A 298 0.98 -13.18 12.98
CA ARG A 298 0.89 -12.33 14.17
C ARG A 298 1.75 -11.08 14.01
N TYR A 299 1.15 -9.91 14.28
CA TYR A 299 1.81 -8.61 14.14
C TYR A 299 1.96 -7.85 15.45
N GLY A 300 1.24 -8.27 16.49
CA GLY A 300 1.08 -7.52 17.71
C GLY A 300 2.37 -7.36 18.54
N LEU A 301 2.44 -6.29 19.34
CA LEU A 301 3.36 -6.16 20.46
C LEU A 301 2.92 -7.02 21.66
N PHE A 302 1.62 -7.35 21.70
CA PHE A 302 1.06 -8.30 22.64
C PHE A 302 0.63 -9.55 21.90
N TYR A 303 1.09 -10.70 22.38
CA TYR A 303 0.55 -11.99 21.99
C TYR A 303 -0.86 -12.14 22.54
N VAL A 304 -1.80 -12.54 21.71
CA VAL A 304 -3.17 -12.84 22.11
C VAL A 304 -3.39 -14.35 22.01
N ASP A 305 -3.74 -14.97 23.13
CA ASP A 305 -4.32 -16.30 23.11
C ASP A 305 -5.76 -16.17 22.59
N PHE A 306 -6.02 -16.64 21.38
CA PHE A 306 -7.32 -16.45 20.74
C PHE A 306 -8.45 -17.32 21.33
N ASP A 307 -8.10 -18.34 22.10
CA ASP A 307 -9.09 -19.18 22.80
C ASP A 307 -9.54 -18.55 24.11
N THR A 308 -8.58 -18.04 24.90
CA THR A 308 -8.85 -17.46 26.23
C THR A 308 -9.02 -15.95 26.21
N GLN A 309 -8.55 -15.27 25.15
CA GLN A 309 -8.46 -13.82 25.01
C GLN A 309 -7.48 -13.16 25.97
N GLU A 310 -6.60 -13.92 26.62
CA GLU A 310 -5.50 -13.37 27.42
C GLU A 310 -4.43 -12.71 26.55
N ARG A 311 -3.78 -11.66 27.07
CA ARG A 311 -2.77 -10.86 26.39
C ARG A 311 -1.47 -10.93 27.16
N TYR A 312 -0.39 -11.22 26.46
CA TYR A 312 0.95 -11.33 27.01
C TYR A 312 1.88 -10.38 26.26
N PRO A 313 2.63 -9.50 26.96
CA PRO A 313 3.60 -8.65 26.27
C PRO A 313 4.70 -9.50 25.65
N LYS A 314 5.08 -9.19 24.42
CA LYS A 314 6.25 -9.76 23.77
C LYS A 314 7.52 -9.01 24.24
N LYS A 315 8.66 -9.69 24.24
CA LYS A 315 9.95 -9.15 24.76
C LYS A 315 10.91 -8.85 23.64
#